data_a88cc77ed66ed3de01255912b62064a7
#
_entry.id   a88cc77ed66ed3de01255912b62064a7
#
_cell.length_a   1.000
_cell.length_b   1.000
_cell.length_c   1.000
_cell.angle_alpha   90.00
_cell.angle_beta   90.00
_cell.angle_gamma   90.00
#
_symmetry.space_group_name_H-M   'P 1'
#
loop_
_entity.id
_entity.type
_entity.pdbx_description
1 polymer ?
#
loop_
_entity_poly.entity_id
_entity_poly.type
_entity_poly.pdbx_seq_one_letter_code
_entity_poly.pdbx_strand_id
1 'polypeptide(L)'
;MPEYYPFKSHQAKEQYLNYYDQRAQEWPVYSESKLVETSFGKTYVRISGPSNGSPLVLLPSTSASSLVWMPTIEALSEHYRVYAVDNIYDYGRSVNTQNIKNSADMTNWLDDLFTALDLGDSINLMGLSFGGWLTSQYTLDHPKRLRKSIWLAPAATIYNFPGEWAWRGILSAIPHRYFMKKFMLEWLFADLLQKNDESSIKLMNELVDDAMMGLNCYSFRMPITPSVLTDNELQSIKISTLFLVGENEKLYPAKKAVERLNTIAPQIQTEIIPKAGHDLTIVQTELVNSMVLDFLMLDDPKD
;
A
#
# COMPACT_ATOMS: atom_id res chain seq x y z
N MET A 1 10.63 22.18 12.13
CA MET A 1 9.96 21.10 12.89
C MET A 1 10.91 20.60 13.96
N PRO A 2 10.43 20.02 15.08
CA PRO A 2 11.32 19.41 16.07
C PRO A 2 12.16 18.29 15.45
N GLU A 3 13.36 18.02 16.00
CA GLU A 3 14.26 16.97 15.51
C GLU A 3 13.66 15.56 15.56
N TYR A 4 12.72 15.33 16.46
CA TYR A 4 12.01 14.06 16.57
C TYR A 4 10.77 13.95 15.66
N TYR A 5 10.40 15.00 14.93
CA TYR A 5 9.26 14.93 14.00
C TYR A 5 9.51 13.81 12.95
N PRO A 6 8.51 13.01 12.62
CA PRO A 6 7.06 13.09 12.90
C PRO A 6 6.57 12.41 14.20
N PHE A 7 7.47 12.03 15.08
CA PHE A 7 7.14 11.34 16.34
C PHE A 7 6.69 12.33 17.43
N LYS A 8 6.10 11.80 18.51
CA LYS A 8 5.63 12.58 19.66
C LYS A 8 6.77 13.16 20.51
N SER A 9 7.92 12.46 20.54
CA SER A 9 9.11 12.82 21.33
C SER A 9 10.36 12.09 20.81
N HIS A 10 11.55 12.45 21.31
CA HIS A 10 12.79 11.72 21.04
C HIS A 10 12.70 10.25 21.49
N GLN A 11 12.13 9.99 22.67
CA GLN A 11 11.93 8.63 23.17
C GLN A 11 10.99 7.83 22.26
N ALA A 12 9.88 8.41 21.79
CA ALA A 12 8.95 7.77 20.87
C ALA A 12 9.61 7.45 19.53
N LYS A 13 10.46 8.37 19.02
CA LYS A 13 11.25 8.14 17.81
C LYS A 13 12.19 6.96 17.97
N GLU A 14 12.98 6.93 19.04
CA GLU A 14 13.91 5.84 19.33
C GLU A 14 13.19 4.50 19.48
N GLN A 15 12.09 4.48 20.24
CA GLN A 15 11.26 3.29 20.44
C GLN A 15 10.73 2.74 19.12
N TYR A 16 10.16 3.61 18.27
CA TYR A 16 9.62 3.18 16.98
C TYR A 16 10.71 2.67 16.04
N LEU A 17 11.83 3.40 15.92
CA LEU A 17 12.91 3.02 15.00
C LEU A 17 13.57 1.70 15.42
N ASN A 18 13.78 1.46 16.72
CA ASN A 18 14.30 0.19 17.22
C ASN A 18 13.32 -0.96 16.93
N TYR A 19 12.02 -0.76 17.12
CA TYR A 19 11.01 -1.73 16.77
C TYR A 19 10.98 -2.01 15.26
N TYR A 20 10.97 -0.97 14.44
CA TYR A 20 11.03 -1.10 12.99
C TYR A 20 12.25 -1.90 12.53
N ASP A 21 13.43 -1.64 13.12
CA ASP A 21 14.66 -2.35 12.76
C ASP A 21 14.63 -3.82 13.16
N GLN A 22 14.01 -4.16 14.29
CA GLN A 22 13.78 -5.55 14.69
C GLN A 22 12.85 -6.26 13.69
N ARG A 23 11.73 -5.65 13.33
CA ARG A 23 10.81 -6.19 12.31
C ARG A 23 11.48 -6.33 10.95
N ALA A 24 12.32 -5.37 10.57
CA ALA A 24 13.03 -5.36 9.30
C ALA A 24 14.06 -6.51 9.16
N GLN A 25 14.51 -7.12 10.25
CA GLN A 25 15.36 -8.32 10.24
C GLN A 25 14.62 -9.56 9.70
N GLU A 26 13.29 -9.56 9.75
CA GLU A 26 12.46 -10.64 9.20
C GLU A 26 12.22 -10.51 7.68
N TRP A 27 12.77 -9.46 7.03
CA TRP A 27 12.65 -9.29 5.58
C TRP A 27 13.30 -10.48 4.86
N PRO A 28 12.55 -11.24 4.03
CA PRO A 28 12.93 -12.59 3.65
C PRO A 28 14.05 -12.66 2.60
N VAL A 29 14.41 -11.53 1.97
CA VAL A 29 15.40 -11.47 0.89
C VAL A 29 16.44 -10.40 1.16
N TYR A 30 17.58 -10.46 0.44
CA TYR A 30 18.53 -9.37 0.51
C TYR A 30 17.89 -8.04 0.11
N SER A 31 18.15 -7.01 0.89
CA SER A 31 17.71 -5.66 0.58
C SER A 31 18.77 -4.61 0.93
N GLU A 32 18.86 -3.60 0.11
CA GLU A 32 19.50 -2.33 0.45
C GLU A 32 18.43 -1.29 0.80
N SER A 33 18.80 -0.23 1.48
CA SER A 33 17.87 0.86 1.79
C SER A 33 18.47 2.20 1.42
N LYS A 34 17.61 3.10 0.98
CA LYS A 34 17.98 4.48 0.66
C LYS A 34 17.06 5.45 1.38
N LEU A 35 17.60 6.56 1.82
CA LEU A 35 16.85 7.74 2.25
C LEU A 35 16.98 8.78 1.14
N VAL A 36 15.91 8.94 0.37
CA VAL A 36 15.87 9.74 -0.86
C VAL A 36 15.30 11.11 -0.57
N GLU A 37 16.04 12.16 -0.92
CA GLU A 37 15.57 13.56 -0.80
C GLU A 37 14.58 13.88 -1.92
N THR A 38 13.45 14.46 -1.56
CA THR A 38 12.43 14.99 -2.46
C THR A 38 12.07 16.42 -2.05
N SER A 39 11.34 17.16 -2.88
CA SER A 39 10.82 18.48 -2.49
C SER A 39 9.86 18.43 -1.30
N PHE A 40 9.29 17.26 -1.00
CA PHE A 40 8.39 17.04 0.13
C PHE A 40 9.09 16.56 1.41
N GLY A 41 10.37 16.17 1.34
CA GLY A 41 11.16 15.67 2.45
C GLY A 41 11.97 14.43 2.12
N LYS A 42 12.26 13.60 3.12
CA LYS A 42 13.09 12.39 2.98
C LYS A 42 12.19 11.17 2.93
N THR A 43 12.30 10.41 1.84
CA THR A 43 11.57 9.16 1.66
C THR A 43 12.49 7.96 1.84
N TYR A 44 12.12 7.06 2.75
CA TYR A 44 12.82 5.80 2.93
C TYR A 44 12.29 4.76 1.93
N VAL A 45 13.22 4.10 1.25
CA VAL A 45 12.93 3.08 0.24
C VAL A 45 13.79 1.85 0.52
N ARG A 46 13.16 0.69 0.64
CA ARG A 46 13.82 -0.61 0.70
C ARG A 46 13.83 -1.21 -0.70
N ILE A 47 15.01 -1.68 -1.14
CA ILE A 47 15.22 -2.11 -2.51
C ILE A 47 15.69 -3.56 -2.50
N SER A 48 15.01 -4.44 -3.24
CA SER A 48 15.32 -5.86 -3.38
C SER A 48 15.32 -6.28 -4.85
N GLY A 49 15.93 -7.44 -5.16
CA GLY A 49 15.96 -8.00 -6.50
C GLY A 49 17.16 -7.53 -7.36
N PRO A 50 17.24 -8.00 -8.62
CA PRO A 50 18.37 -7.79 -9.50
C PRO A 50 18.58 -6.31 -9.85
N SER A 51 19.84 -5.85 -9.89
CA SER A 51 20.15 -4.43 -10.13
C SER A 51 19.74 -3.95 -11.52
N ASN A 52 19.64 -4.84 -12.48
CA ASN A 52 19.21 -4.58 -13.86
C ASN A 52 17.74 -4.97 -14.12
N GLY A 53 16.99 -5.36 -13.08
CA GLY A 53 15.57 -5.69 -13.20
C GLY A 53 14.72 -4.46 -13.51
N SER A 54 13.61 -4.67 -14.22
CA SER A 54 12.62 -3.62 -14.45
C SER A 54 12.07 -3.08 -13.12
N PRO A 55 11.88 -1.77 -12.96
CA PRO A 55 11.43 -1.19 -11.72
C PRO A 55 9.98 -1.58 -11.40
N LEU A 56 9.76 -2.04 -10.16
CA LEU A 56 8.45 -2.26 -9.56
C LEU A 56 8.40 -1.51 -8.23
N VAL A 57 7.57 -0.48 -8.17
CA VAL A 57 7.39 0.32 -6.94
C VAL A 57 6.17 -0.17 -6.17
N LEU A 58 6.33 -0.37 -4.86
CA LEU A 58 5.29 -0.88 -3.97
C LEU A 58 4.88 0.19 -2.95
N LEU A 59 3.59 0.56 -2.94
CA LEU A 59 3.01 1.54 -2.03
C LEU A 59 2.18 0.85 -0.94
N PRO A 60 2.50 1.06 0.35
CA PRO A 60 1.84 0.38 1.47
C PRO A 60 0.41 0.89 1.71
N SER A 61 -0.35 0.14 2.48
CA SER A 61 -1.62 0.57 3.05
C SER A 61 -1.43 1.70 4.08
N THR A 62 -2.52 2.36 4.48
CA THR A 62 -2.49 3.32 5.59
C THR A 62 -2.10 2.66 6.91
N SER A 63 -1.45 3.40 7.78
CA SER A 63 -0.95 2.94 9.08
C SER A 63 0.04 1.76 8.98
N ALA A 64 0.73 1.66 7.86
CA ALA A 64 1.73 0.64 7.57
C ALA A 64 3.01 1.27 6.99
N SER A 65 4.07 0.48 6.93
CA SER A 65 5.33 0.81 6.26
C SER A 65 5.60 -0.15 5.10
N SER A 66 6.75 -0.02 4.45
CA SER A 66 7.21 -0.97 3.42
C SER A 66 7.24 -2.44 3.90
N LEU A 67 7.28 -2.68 5.21
CA LEU A 67 7.31 -4.02 5.79
C LEU A 67 6.02 -4.82 5.54
N VAL A 68 4.90 -4.17 5.18
CA VAL A 68 3.66 -4.86 4.78
C VAL A 68 3.86 -5.80 3.58
N TRP A 69 4.92 -5.59 2.82
CA TRP A 69 5.25 -6.37 1.62
C TRP A 69 6.07 -7.65 1.88
N MET A 70 6.41 -7.95 3.16
CA MET A 70 7.13 -9.18 3.51
C MET A 70 6.55 -10.45 2.89
N PRO A 71 5.22 -10.66 2.85
CA PRO A 71 4.65 -11.89 2.29
C PRO A 71 4.84 -12.03 0.77
N THR A 72 5.04 -10.93 0.04
CA THR A 72 5.03 -10.91 -1.42
C THR A 72 6.40 -10.63 -2.03
N ILE A 73 7.33 -10.07 -1.23
CA ILE A 73 8.58 -9.52 -1.76
C ILE A 73 9.51 -10.58 -2.39
N GLU A 74 9.55 -11.78 -1.84
CA GLU A 74 10.40 -12.86 -2.34
C GLU A 74 10.06 -13.15 -3.81
N ALA A 75 8.81 -13.49 -4.09
CA ALA A 75 8.36 -13.80 -5.45
C ALA A 75 8.54 -12.63 -6.42
N LEU A 76 8.27 -11.40 -5.98
CA LEU A 76 8.40 -10.22 -6.84
C LEU A 76 9.86 -9.88 -7.14
N SER A 77 10.73 -10.00 -6.15
CA SER A 77 12.15 -9.64 -6.29
C SER A 77 12.99 -10.67 -7.06
N GLU A 78 12.46 -11.84 -7.37
CA GLU A 78 13.10 -12.77 -8.30
C GLU A 78 13.17 -12.22 -9.73
N HIS A 79 12.20 -11.39 -10.12
CA HIS A 79 12.02 -10.93 -11.49
C HIS A 79 12.20 -9.41 -11.67
N TYR A 80 11.95 -8.63 -10.61
CA TYR A 80 11.91 -7.17 -10.66
C TYR A 80 12.90 -6.53 -9.69
N ARG A 81 13.36 -5.34 -10.05
CA ARG A 81 14.00 -4.46 -9.07
C ARG A 81 12.89 -3.77 -8.28
N VAL A 82 12.64 -4.27 -7.08
CA VAL A 82 11.50 -3.85 -6.26
C VAL A 82 11.89 -2.72 -5.32
N TYR A 83 11.10 -1.64 -5.32
CA TYR A 83 11.24 -0.45 -4.49
C TYR A 83 10.05 -0.38 -3.52
N ALA A 84 10.18 -0.95 -2.34
CA ALA A 84 9.15 -0.87 -1.30
C ALA A 84 9.31 0.43 -0.51
N VAL A 85 8.33 1.31 -0.63
CA VAL A 85 8.36 2.70 -0.14
C VAL A 85 7.70 2.80 1.22
N ASP A 86 8.33 3.49 2.18
CA ASP A 86 7.62 4.02 3.34
C ASP A 86 6.92 5.32 2.90
N ASN A 87 5.59 5.38 3.05
CA ASN A 87 4.83 6.56 2.67
C ASN A 87 5.33 7.79 3.44
N ILE A 88 5.57 8.89 2.73
CA ILE A 88 6.12 10.11 3.34
C ILE A 88 5.22 10.73 4.42
N TYR A 89 3.92 10.40 4.39
CA TYR A 89 2.92 10.96 5.30
C TYR A 89 2.26 9.89 6.19
N ASP A 90 2.92 8.74 6.41
CA ASP A 90 2.42 7.65 7.23
C ASP A 90 3.53 7.10 8.15
N TYR A 91 3.34 5.89 8.69
CA TYR A 91 4.32 5.21 9.52
C TYR A 91 5.51 4.72 8.69
N GLY A 92 6.67 4.60 9.32
CA GLY A 92 7.90 4.17 8.69
C GLY A 92 9.08 5.08 9.02
N ARG A 93 10.03 5.16 8.11
CA ARG A 93 11.25 5.98 8.26
C ARG A 93 11.23 7.27 7.44
N SER A 94 10.18 7.47 6.64
CA SER A 94 10.04 8.68 5.84
C SER A 94 9.64 9.89 6.70
N VAL A 95 10.12 11.06 6.32
CA VAL A 95 9.89 12.32 7.07
C VAL A 95 9.52 13.42 6.10
N ASN A 96 8.28 13.90 6.13
CA ASN A 96 7.87 15.05 5.35
C ASN A 96 8.37 16.37 5.98
N THR A 97 8.81 17.29 5.15
CA THR A 97 9.19 18.65 5.52
C THR A 97 8.20 19.69 4.98
N GLN A 98 7.36 19.29 4.03
CA GLN A 98 6.29 20.10 3.48
C GLN A 98 4.93 19.56 3.94
N ASN A 99 3.93 20.44 3.98
CA ASN A 99 2.56 20.02 4.24
C ASN A 99 2.00 19.28 3.01
N ILE A 100 1.42 18.11 3.27
CA ILE A 100 0.71 17.32 2.28
C ILE A 100 -0.78 17.46 2.56
N LYS A 101 -1.55 17.98 1.59
CA LYS A 101 -2.93 18.40 1.80
C LYS A 101 -3.95 17.64 0.96
N ASN A 102 -3.54 17.10 -0.19
CA ASN A 102 -4.43 16.52 -1.19
C ASN A 102 -3.72 15.44 -2.01
N SER A 103 -4.44 14.80 -2.93
CA SER A 103 -3.90 13.77 -3.82
C SER A 103 -2.79 14.29 -4.72
N ALA A 104 -2.90 15.53 -5.22
CA ALA A 104 -1.88 16.09 -6.11
C ALA A 104 -0.53 16.29 -5.39
N ASP A 105 -0.53 16.67 -4.11
CA ASP A 105 0.72 16.72 -3.33
C ASP A 105 1.34 15.32 -3.22
N MET A 106 0.52 14.27 -3.07
CA MET A 106 0.99 12.88 -2.97
C MET A 106 1.52 12.37 -4.30
N THR A 107 0.85 12.64 -5.41
CA THR A 107 1.32 12.21 -6.75
C THR A 107 2.57 12.95 -7.18
N ASN A 108 2.69 14.25 -6.87
CA ASN A 108 3.90 15.04 -7.09
C ASN A 108 5.08 14.54 -6.23
N TRP A 109 4.82 14.16 -4.96
CA TRP A 109 5.85 13.54 -4.13
C TRP A 109 6.37 12.23 -4.75
N LEU A 110 5.48 11.38 -5.29
CA LEU A 110 5.89 10.15 -5.96
C LEU A 110 6.72 10.45 -7.22
N ASP A 111 6.33 11.45 -8.02
CA ASP A 111 7.07 11.80 -9.22
C ASP A 111 8.47 12.34 -8.91
N ASP A 112 8.60 13.18 -7.88
CA ASP A 112 9.89 13.61 -7.34
C ASP A 112 10.74 12.42 -6.89
N LEU A 113 10.13 11.47 -6.16
CA LEU A 113 10.81 10.26 -5.70
C LEU A 113 11.31 9.40 -6.86
N PHE A 114 10.48 9.17 -7.88
CA PHE A 114 10.84 8.36 -9.04
C PHE A 114 11.94 9.02 -9.86
N THR A 115 11.92 10.34 -9.96
CA THR A 115 12.96 11.14 -10.59
C THR A 115 14.28 11.07 -9.81
N ALA A 116 14.25 11.22 -8.48
CA ALA A 116 15.43 11.13 -7.63
C ALA A 116 16.04 9.71 -7.57
N LEU A 117 15.25 8.68 -7.83
CA LEU A 117 15.68 7.29 -7.96
C LEU A 117 16.15 6.91 -9.38
N ASP A 118 16.01 7.83 -10.35
CA ASP A 118 16.34 7.62 -11.78
C ASP A 118 15.61 6.41 -12.40
N LEU A 119 14.30 6.27 -12.12
CA LEU A 119 13.53 5.11 -12.58
C LEU A 119 13.07 5.21 -14.05
N GLY A 120 13.20 6.38 -14.69
CA GLY A 120 12.75 6.60 -16.08
C GLY A 120 11.21 6.58 -16.24
N ASP A 121 10.75 6.23 -17.44
CA ASP A 121 9.35 6.28 -17.87
C ASP A 121 8.75 4.88 -18.16
N SER A 122 9.20 3.85 -17.48
CA SER A 122 8.70 2.47 -17.67
C SER A 122 8.49 1.77 -16.33
N ILE A 123 7.85 2.48 -15.40
CA ILE A 123 7.68 2.05 -14.01
C ILE A 123 6.45 1.14 -13.91
N ASN A 124 6.59 0.00 -13.26
CA ASN A 124 5.46 -0.76 -12.76
C ASN A 124 5.13 -0.26 -11.35
N LEU A 125 3.88 0.16 -11.13
CA LEU A 125 3.45 0.71 -9.85
C LEU A 125 2.35 -0.15 -9.25
N MET A 126 2.55 -0.65 -8.05
CA MET A 126 1.60 -1.48 -7.31
C MET A 126 1.32 -0.89 -5.94
N GLY A 127 0.06 -0.84 -5.54
CA GLY A 127 -0.33 -0.34 -4.23
C GLY A 127 -1.42 -1.16 -3.58
N LEU A 128 -1.36 -1.24 -2.25
CA LEU A 128 -2.35 -1.91 -1.40
C LEU A 128 -3.20 -0.87 -0.68
N SER A 129 -4.53 -1.01 -0.70
CA SER A 129 -5.45 -0.17 0.07
C SER A 129 -5.25 1.32 -0.24
N PHE A 130 -4.79 2.13 0.72
CA PHE A 130 -4.42 3.53 0.48
C PHE A 130 -3.36 3.67 -0.62
N GLY A 131 -2.34 2.80 -0.61
CA GLY A 131 -1.36 2.73 -1.68
C GLY A 131 -2.00 2.41 -3.04
N GLY A 132 -3.03 1.56 -3.08
CA GLY A 132 -3.81 1.26 -4.28
C GLY A 132 -4.58 2.46 -4.80
N TRP A 133 -5.21 3.22 -3.92
CA TRP A 133 -5.81 4.51 -4.27
C TRP A 133 -4.76 5.49 -4.80
N LEU A 134 -3.63 5.65 -4.10
CA LEU A 134 -2.56 6.54 -4.53
C LEU A 134 -1.98 6.12 -5.90
N THR A 135 -1.84 4.82 -6.14
CA THR A 135 -1.47 4.27 -7.45
C THR A 135 -2.47 4.69 -8.54
N SER A 136 -3.78 4.63 -8.25
CA SER A 136 -4.81 5.06 -9.20
C SER A 136 -4.75 6.56 -9.51
N GLN A 137 -4.50 7.40 -8.50
CA GLN A 137 -4.31 8.85 -8.69
C GLN A 137 -3.06 9.14 -9.54
N TYR A 138 -1.94 8.46 -9.22
CA TYR A 138 -0.70 8.62 -10.00
C TYR A 138 -0.88 8.15 -11.46
N THR A 139 -1.65 7.11 -11.69
CA THR A 139 -1.99 6.62 -13.04
C THR A 139 -2.73 7.67 -13.87
N LEU A 140 -3.57 8.49 -13.25
CA LEU A 140 -4.27 9.60 -13.91
C LEU A 140 -3.36 10.80 -14.14
N ASP A 141 -2.58 11.19 -13.14
CA ASP A 141 -1.79 12.41 -13.16
C ASP A 141 -0.51 12.28 -14.01
N HIS A 142 0.15 11.10 -13.95
CA HIS A 142 1.45 10.83 -14.57
C HIS A 142 1.48 9.55 -15.45
N PRO A 143 0.52 9.35 -16.37
CA PRO A 143 0.42 8.11 -17.13
C PRO A 143 1.66 7.78 -17.96
N LYS A 144 2.40 8.79 -18.43
CA LYS A 144 3.61 8.60 -19.25
C LYS A 144 4.79 7.98 -18.50
N ARG A 145 4.78 8.04 -17.18
CA ARG A 145 5.82 7.44 -16.31
C ARG A 145 5.62 5.94 -16.13
N LEU A 146 4.40 5.45 -16.35
CA LEU A 146 4.02 4.08 -16.03
C LEU A 146 4.05 3.17 -17.27
N ARG A 147 4.55 1.96 -17.04
CA ARG A 147 4.32 0.81 -17.90
C ARG A 147 3.04 0.08 -17.48
N LYS A 148 2.91 -0.26 -16.21
CA LYS A 148 1.75 -0.99 -15.66
C LYS A 148 1.35 -0.44 -14.31
N SER A 149 0.05 -0.56 -14.00
CA SER A 149 -0.56 -0.12 -12.75
C SER A 149 -1.32 -1.28 -12.09
N ILE A 150 -1.11 -1.52 -10.78
CA ILE A 150 -1.75 -2.62 -10.06
C ILE A 150 -2.38 -2.09 -8.78
N TRP A 151 -3.69 -2.29 -8.66
CA TRP A 151 -4.51 -1.81 -7.55
C TRP A 151 -5.00 -2.99 -6.72
N LEU A 152 -4.41 -3.19 -5.53
CA LEU A 152 -4.80 -4.25 -4.62
C LEU A 152 -5.77 -3.70 -3.56
N ALA A 153 -7.02 -4.14 -3.59
CA ALA A 153 -8.08 -3.69 -2.69
C ALA A 153 -8.06 -2.16 -2.43
N PRO A 154 -8.02 -1.31 -3.49
CA PRO A 154 -7.75 0.12 -3.35
C PRO A 154 -8.85 0.82 -2.54
N ALA A 155 -8.45 1.60 -1.54
CA ALA A 155 -9.35 2.29 -0.64
C ALA A 155 -10.18 3.34 -1.37
N ALA A 156 -11.51 3.31 -1.25
CA ALA A 156 -12.48 4.27 -1.81
C ALA A 156 -12.31 4.60 -3.30
N THR A 157 -11.47 3.91 -4.05
CA THR A 157 -11.20 4.21 -5.47
C THR A 157 -12.41 3.95 -6.38
N ILE A 158 -13.13 2.87 -6.15
CA ILE A 158 -14.29 2.45 -6.96
C ILE A 158 -15.62 2.73 -6.26
N TYR A 159 -15.68 2.61 -4.94
CA TYR A 159 -16.84 2.94 -4.11
C TYR A 159 -16.40 3.64 -2.83
N ASN A 160 -17.27 4.50 -2.29
CA ASN A 160 -17.06 5.12 -0.99
C ASN A 160 -16.98 4.07 0.13
N PHE A 161 -16.31 4.43 1.21
CA PHE A 161 -16.30 3.63 2.43
C PHE A 161 -17.73 3.42 2.97
N PRO A 162 -18.01 2.23 3.56
CA PRO A 162 -19.28 2.00 4.24
C PRO A 162 -19.36 2.89 5.50
N GLY A 163 -20.59 3.22 5.92
CA GLY A 163 -20.78 4.07 7.10
C GLY A 163 -20.16 3.52 8.39
N GLU A 164 -20.03 2.20 8.50
CA GLU A 164 -19.39 1.57 9.66
C GLU A 164 -17.87 1.80 9.72
N TRP A 165 -17.20 2.08 8.61
CA TRP A 165 -15.77 2.39 8.58
C TRP A 165 -15.44 3.59 9.48
N ALA A 166 -16.27 4.64 9.44
CA ALA A 166 -16.00 5.88 10.18
C ALA A 166 -15.95 5.66 11.69
N TRP A 167 -16.96 5.03 12.27
CA TRP A 167 -16.98 4.81 13.72
C TRP A 167 -15.98 3.73 14.18
N ARG A 168 -15.72 2.70 13.34
CA ARG A 168 -14.70 1.69 13.63
C ARG A 168 -13.31 2.30 13.60
N GLY A 169 -13.03 3.17 12.61
CA GLY A 169 -11.77 3.91 12.51
C GLY A 169 -11.54 4.84 13.71
N ILE A 170 -12.58 5.55 14.17
CA ILE A 170 -12.49 6.39 15.37
C ILE A 170 -12.15 5.54 16.61
N LEU A 171 -12.79 4.39 16.77
CA LEU A 171 -12.50 3.50 17.90
C LEU A 171 -11.08 2.92 17.82
N SER A 172 -10.59 2.58 16.65
CA SER A 172 -9.22 2.06 16.47
C SER A 172 -8.13 3.10 16.77
N ALA A 173 -8.46 4.39 16.70
CA ALA A 173 -7.56 5.48 17.08
C ALA A 173 -7.39 5.62 18.61
N ILE A 174 -8.20 4.95 19.42
CA ILE A 174 -7.99 4.85 20.86
C ILE A 174 -6.76 3.96 21.09
N PRO A 175 -5.71 4.41 21.82
CA PRO A 175 -4.47 3.67 21.99
C PRO A 175 -4.63 2.48 22.95
N HIS A 176 -5.49 1.54 22.57
CA HIS A 176 -5.79 0.33 23.33
C HIS A 176 -5.91 -0.87 22.39
N ARG A 177 -5.11 -1.91 22.63
CA ARG A 177 -5.00 -3.11 21.79
C ARG A 177 -6.36 -3.78 21.48
N TYR A 178 -7.31 -3.74 22.39
CA TYR A 178 -8.65 -4.30 22.19
C TYR A 178 -9.38 -3.67 20.99
N PHE A 179 -9.40 -2.33 20.89
CA PHE A 179 -10.07 -1.63 19.79
C PHE A 179 -9.35 -1.85 18.47
N MET A 180 -8.01 -1.86 18.49
CA MET A 180 -7.21 -2.18 17.31
C MET A 180 -7.48 -3.59 16.79
N LYS A 181 -7.53 -4.61 17.67
CA LYS A 181 -7.90 -5.98 17.31
C LYS A 181 -9.30 -6.06 16.72
N LYS A 182 -10.27 -5.39 17.33
CA LYS A 182 -11.65 -5.31 16.83
C LYS A 182 -11.74 -4.73 15.41
N PHE A 183 -10.98 -3.70 15.12
CA PHE A 183 -10.94 -3.09 13.80
C PHE A 183 -10.19 -3.95 12.79
N MET A 184 -8.96 -4.34 13.11
CA MET A 184 -8.09 -5.03 12.16
C MET A 184 -8.50 -6.49 11.97
N LEU A 185 -8.58 -7.27 13.04
CA LEU A 185 -8.70 -8.73 12.93
C LEU A 185 -10.16 -9.21 12.85
N GLU A 186 -11.07 -8.59 13.60
CA GLU A 186 -12.47 -9.06 13.59
C GLU A 186 -13.30 -8.45 12.46
N TRP A 187 -12.79 -7.42 11.80
CA TRP A 187 -13.51 -6.78 10.70
C TRP A 187 -12.69 -6.75 9.40
N LEU A 188 -11.53 -6.06 9.37
CA LEU A 188 -10.81 -5.81 8.13
C LEU A 188 -10.09 -7.06 7.60
N PHE A 189 -9.46 -7.84 8.49
CA PHE A 189 -8.67 -9.05 8.20
C PHE A 189 -9.36 -10.31 8.77
N ALA A 190 -10.67 -10.39 8.60
CA ALA A 190 -11.46 -11.46 9.19
C ALA A 190 -11.14 -12.85 8.61
N ASP A 191 -10.66 -12.92 7.38
CA ASP A 191 -10.28 -14.19 6.76
C ASP A 191 -8.97 -14.75 7.34
N LEU A 192 -8.02 -13.88 7.71
CA LEU A 192 -6.83 -14.28 8.44
C LEU A 192 -7.18 -14.89 9.80
N LEU A 193 -8.16 -14.30 10.51
CA LEU A 193 -8.63 -14.81 11.79
C LEU A 193 -9.21 -16.23 11.69
N GLN A 194 -9.81 -16.59 10.56
CA GLN A 194 -10.41 -17.91 10.34
C GLN A 194 -9.37 -19.03 10.15
N LYS A 195 -8.15 -18.73 9.73
CA LYS A 195 -7.08 -19.75 9.56
C LYS A 195 -6.71 -20.44 10.87
N ASN A 196 -6.66 -19.71 11.96
CA ASN A 196 -6.47 -20.19 13.33
C ASN A 196 -5.31 -21.20 13.53
N ASP A 197 -4.29 -21.16 12.69
CA ASP A 197 -3.03 -21.86 12.86
C ASP A 197 -2.00 -20.98 13.59
N GLU A 198 -0.91 -21.59 14.10
CA GLU A 198 0.09 -20.91 14.92
C GLU A 198 0.77 -19.75 14.16
N SER A 199 1.05 -19.92 12.87
CA SER A 199 1.67 -18.90 12.03
C SER A 199 0.75 -17.71 11.82
N SER A 200 -0.54 -17.94 11.55
CA SER A 200 -1.56 -16.90 11.42
C SER A 200 -1.78 -16.14 12.72
N ILE A 201 -1.79 -16.84 13.87
CA ILE A 201 -1.91 -16.20 15.20
C ILE A 201 -0.69 -15.30 15.48
N LYS A 202 0.53 -15.77 15.17
CA LYS A 202 1.75 -14.96 15.29
C LYS A 202 1.63 -13.70 14.43
N LEU A 203 1.31 -13.86 13.15
CA LEU A 203 1.17 -12.75 12.20
C LEU A 203 0.09 -11.75 12.62
N MET A 204 -1.07 -12.22 13.10
CA MET A 204 -2.12 -11.34 13.63
C MET A 204 -1.64 -10.47 14.79
N ASN A 205 -0.85 -11.05 15.70
CA ASN A 205 -0.29 -10.29 16.82
C ASN A 205 0.71 -9.25 16.33
N GLU A 206 1.57 -9.59 15.38
CA GLU A 206 2.55 -8.69 14.76
C GLU A 206 1.87 -7.52 14.06
N LEU A 207 0.85 -7.76 13.24
CA LEU A 207 0.09 -6.70 12.57
C LEU A 207 -0.55 -5.70 13.55
N VAL A 208 -1.09 -6.22 14.66
CA VAL A 208 -1.64 -5.36 15.73
C VAL A 208 -0.53 -4.60 16.44
N ASP A 209 0.64 -5.23 16.70
CA ASP A 209 1.78 -4.58 17.34
C ASP A 209 2.38 -3.49 16.44
N ASP A 210 2.51 -3.72 15.13
CA ASP A 210 2.95 -2.74 14.14
C ASP A 210 2.04 -1.50 14.17
N ALA A 211 0.72 -1.70 14.11
CA ALA A 211 -0.26 -0.61 14.14
C ALA A 211 -0.25 0.14 15.49
N MET A 212 -0.17 -0.57 16.60
CA MET A 212 -0.10 0.02 17.95
C MET A 212 1.19 0.79 18.17
N MET A 213 2.32 0.31 17.65
CA MET A 213 3.60 1.00 17.74
C MET A 213 3.53 2.34 17.00
N GLY A 214 2.99 2.35 15.79
CA GLY A 214 2.75 3.57 15.04
C GLY A 214 1.83 4.55 15.79
N LEU A 215 0.67 4.07 16.22
CA LEU A 215 -0.32 4.87 16.95
C LEU A 215 0.24 5.48 18.24
N ASN A 216 1.09 4.77 18.96
CA ASN A 216 1.67 5.24 20.20
C ASN A 216 2.82 6.24 20.01
N CYS A 217 3.61 6.07 18.94
CA CYS A 217 4.85 6.83 18.76
C CYS A 217 4.71 8.05 17.85
N TYR A 218 3.83 8.00 16.83
CA TYR A 218 3.66 9.11 15.90
C TYR A 218 2.75 10.21 16.45
N SER A 219 3.06 11.44 16.10
CA SER A 219 2.15 12.56 16.28
C SER A 219 0.92 12.38 15.39
N PHE A 220 -0.25 12.77 15.91
CA PHE A 220 -1.47 12.72 15.11
C PHE A 220 -1.34 13.62 13.87
N ARG A 221 -1.75 13.07 12.71
CA ARG A 221 -1.86 13.82 11.46
C ARG A 221 -3.23 13.52 10.84
N MET A 222 -3.82 14.54 10.22
CA MET A 222 -5.04 14.32 9.44
C MET A 222 -4.68 13.49 8.20
N PRO A 223 -5.28 12.33 8.01
CA PRO A 223 -5.04 11.53 6.83
C PRO A 223 -5.58 12.22 5.58
N ILE A 224 -4.91 12.00 4.45
CA ILE A 224 -5.50 12.31 3.15
C ILE A 224 -6.66 11.34 2.92
N THR A 225 -7.84 11.88 2.67
CA THR A 225 -9.03 11.05 2.47
C THR A 225 -9.07 10.55 1.04
N PRO A 226 -9.05 9.23 0.81
CA PRO A 226 -9.26 8.66 -0.51
C PRO A 226 -10.60 9.06 -1.12
N SER A 227 -10.60 9.29 -2.43
CA SER A 227 -11.76 9.70 -3.22
C SER A 227 -12.11 8.65 -4.28
N VAL A 228 -13.40 8.54 -4.60
CA VAL A 228 -13.88 7.68 -5.68
C VAL A 228 -13.57 8.32 -7.03
N LEU A 229 -13.02 7.54 -7.95
CA LEU A 229 -12.83 7.97 -9.33
C LEU A 229 -14.19 8.09 -10.05
N THR A 230 -14.34 9.16 -10.79
CA THR A 230 -15.49 9.37 -11.67
C THR A 230 -15.44 8.39 -12.85
N ASP A 231 -16.57 8.19 -13.51
CA ASP A 231 -16.64 7.33 -14.69
C ASP A 231 -15.73 7.85 -15.83
N ASN A 232 -15.64 9.18 -16.00
CA ASN A 232 -14.77 9.79 -16.98
C ASN A 232 -13.27 9.55 -16.68
N GLU A 233 -12.87 9.64 -15.42
CA GLU A 233 -11.50 9.33 -14.98
C GLU A 233 -11.17 7.85 -15.24
N LEU A 234 -12.07 6.92 -14.89
CA LEU A 234 -11.89 5.50 -15.15
C LEU A 234 -11.75 5.21 -16.65
N GLN A 235 -12.59 5.80 -17.49
CA GLN A 235 -12.53 5.66 -18.95
C GLN A 235 -11.28 6.27 -19.58
N SER A 236 -10.69 7.27 -18.93
CA SER A 236 -9.48 7.95 -19.43
C SER A 236 -8.19 7.14 -19.24
N ILE A 237 -8.20 6.12 -18.38
CA ILE A 237 -7.03 5.29 -18.10
C ILE A 237 -6.68 4.46 -19.33
N LYS A 238 -5.47 4.64 -19.85
CA LYS A 238 -4.95 3.91 -21.02
C LYS A 238 -3.80 2.97 -20.67
N ILE A 239 -3.23 3.14 -19.49
CA ILE A 239 -2.16 2.28 -18.99
C ILE A 239 -2.73 0.91 -18.67
N SER A 240 -2.02 -0.16 -19.04
CA SER A 240 -2.35 -1.53 -18.63
C SER A 240 -2.53 -1.59 -17.11
N THR A 241 -3.76 -1.85 -16.68
CA THR A 241 -4.13 -1.77 -15.25
C THR A 241 -4.80 -3.06 -14.78
N LEU A 242 -4.34 -3.57 -13.63
CA LEU A 242 -4.92 -4.72 -12.94
C LEU A 242 -5.56 -4.27 -11.63
N PHE A 243 -6.81 -4.64 -11.42
CA PHE A 243 -7.55 -4.47 -10.18
C PHE A 243 -7.80 -5.82 -9.52
N LEU A 244 -7.25 -6.03 -8.32
CA LEU A 244 -7.52 -7.22 -7.50
C LEU A 244 -8.25 -6.83 -6.22
N VAL A 245 -9.31 -7.57 -5.89
CA VAL A 245 -10.10 -7.36 -4.68
C VAL A 245 -10.48 -8.70 -4.04
N GLY A 246 -10.45 -8.78 -2.72
CA GLY A 246 -10.91 -9.98 -2.00
C GLY A 246 -12.44 -10.15 -2.09
N GLU A 247 -12.91 -11.40 -2.20
CA GLU A 247 -14.34 -11.74 -2.24
C GLU A 247 -15.11 -11.19 -1.02
N ASN A 248 -14.45 -11.18 0.14
CA ASN A 248 -15.00 -10.76 1.44
C ASN A 248 -14.63 -9.31 1.81
N GLU A 249 -14.23 -8.47 0.85
CA GLU A 249 -13.83 -7.08 1.08
C GLU A 249 -14.87 -6.31 1.92
N LYS A 250 -14.40 -5.59 2.95
CA LYS A 250 -15.26 -4.86 3.90
C LYS A 250 -15.40 -3.37 3.59
N LEU A 251 -14.45 -2.78 2.86
CA LEU A 251 -14.48 -1.36 2.53
C LEU A 251 -15.50 -1.02 1.43
N TYR A 252 -15.84 -2.00 0.59
CA TYR A 252 -16.88 -1.91 -0.45
C TYR A 252 -17.27 -3.29 -0.98
N PRO A 253 -18.44 -3.42 -1.65
CA PRO A 253 -18.86 -4.70 -2.22
C PRO A 253 -18.00 -5.09 -3.44
N ALA A 254 -17.14 -6.13 -3.31
CA ALA A 254 -16.22 -6.57 -4.35
C ALA A 254 -16.89 -6.81 -5.72
N LYS A 255 -17.99 -7.57 -5.76
CA LYS A 255 -18.73 -7.87 -7.00
C LYS A 255 -19.21 -6.60 -7.71
N LYS A 256 -19.78 -5.63 -6.96
CA LYS A 256 -20.22 -4.37 -7.54
C LYS A 256 -19.07 -3.52 -8.06
N ALA A 257 -17.91 -3.57 -7.40
CA ALA A 257 -16.72 -2.86 -7.87
C ALA A 257 -16.25 -3.42 -9.23
N VAL A 258 -16.17 -4.74 -9.36
CA VAL A 258 -15.84 -5.43 -10.61
C VAL A 258 -16.90 -5.17 -11.69
N GLU A 259 -18.20 -5.26 -11.36
CA GLU A 259 -19.30 -4.94 -12.30
C GLU A 259 -19.21 -3.51 -12.83
N ARG A 260 -18.93 -2.52 -11.95
CA ARG A 260 -18.74 -1.12 -12.35
C ARG A 260 -17.54 -0.96 -13.29
N LEU A 261 -16.39 -1.53 -12.94
CA LEU A 261 -15.19 -1.46 -13.79
C LEU A 261 -15.44 -2.12 -15.14
N ASN A 262 -15.98 -3.32 -15.18
CA ASN A 262 -16.26 -4.02 -16.43
C ASN A 262 -17.26 -3.28 -17.34
N THR A 263 -18.16 -2.47 -16.74
CA THR A 263 -19.13 -1.67 -17.47
C THR A 263 -18.53 -0.34 -17.96
N ILE A 264 -17.81 0.36 -17.11
CA ILE A 264 -17.36 1.73 -17.35
C ILE A 264 -15.96 1.79 -17.96
N ALA A 265 -15.08 0.88 -17.56
CA ALA A 265 -13.67 0.85 -17.92
C ALA A 265 -13.18 -0.57 -18.22
N PRO A 266 -13.73 -1.24 -19.27
CA PRO A 266 -13.42 -2.66 -19.57
C PRO A 266 -11.95 -2.89 -19.97
N GLN A 267 -11.17 -1.85 -20.18
CA GLN A 267 -9.72 -1.92 -20.40
C GLN A 267 -8.94 -2.20 -19.10
N ILE A 268 -9.56 -2.05 -17.93
CA ILE A 268 -8.97 -2.43 -16.65
C ILE A 268 -9.27 -3.91 -16.40
N GLN A 269 -8.21 -4.73 -16.31
CA GLN A 269 -8.37 -6.14 -15.94
C GLN A 269 -8.79 -6.25 -14.48
N THR A 270 -9.82 -7.06 -14.21
CA THR A 270 -10.40 -7.19 -12.86
C THR A 270 -10.48 -8.63 -12.43
N GLU A 271 -10.08 -8.93 -11.17
CA GLU A 271 -10.19 -10.26 -10.60
C GLU A 271 -10.67 -10.20 -9.14
N ILE A 272 -11.49 -11.17 -8.74
CA ILE A 272 -11.92 -11.37 -7.35
C ILE A 272 -11.12 -12.52 -6.75
N ILE A 273 -10.39 -12.25 -5.68
CA ILE A 273 -9.61 -13.24 -4.96
C ILE A 273 -10.53 -14.02 -4.00
N PRO A 274 -10.73 -15.32 -4.20
CA PRO A 274 -11.63 -16.10 -3.38
C PRO A 274 -11.11 -16.27 -1.95
N LYS A 275 -12.00 -16.38 -0.98
CA LYS A 275 -11.69 -16.62 0.44
C LYS A 275 -10.69 -15.60 1.01
N ALA A 276 -10.76 -14.37 0.58
CA ALA A 276 -9.96 -13.25 1.07
C ALA A 276 -10.81 -11.98 1.16
N GLY A 277 -10.52 -11.16 2.15
CA GLY A 277 -11.03 -9.80 2.30
C GLY A 277 -9.95 -8.78 1.97
N HIS A 278 -9.83 -7.78 2.82
CA HIS A 278 -8.79 -6.75 2.70
C HIS A 278 -7.36 -7.28 2.94
N ASP A 279 -7.25 -8.48 3.50
CA ASP A 279 -6.04 -9.24 3.79
C ASP A 279 -5.57 -10.16 2.63
N LEU A 280 -6.02 -9.91 1.40
CA LEU A 280 -5.76 -10.77 0.24
C LEU A 280 -4.27 -11.11 0.02
N THR A 281 -3.37 -10.17 0.24
CA THR A 281 -1.91 -10.35 0.11
C THR A 281 -1.31 -11.27 1.19
N ILE A 282 -2.07 -11.56 2.23
CA ILE A 282 -1.67 -12.39 3.37
C ILE A 282 -2.31 -13.78 3.31
N VAL A 283 -3.63 -13.81 3.10
CA VAL A 283 -4.38 -15.09 3.16
C VAL A 283 -4.32 -15.86 1.85
N GLN A 284 -4.09 -15.18 0.73
CA GLN A 284 -3.98 -15.75 -0.62
C GLN A 284 -2.68 -15.30 -1.31
N THR A 285 -1.59 -15.25 -0.58
CA THR A 285 -0.29 -14.72 -1.03
C THR A 285 0.16 -15.32 -2.36
N GLU A 286 0.15 -16.64 -2.49
CA GLU A 286 0.61 -17.34 -3.70
C GLU A 286 -0.25 -17.01 -4.91
N LEU A 287 -1.58 -16.98 -4.75
CA LEU A 287 -2.51 -16.65 -5.82
C LEU A 287 -2.35 -15.18 -6.25
N VAL A 288 -2.24 -14.26 -5.31
CA VAL A 288 -2.03 -12.83 -5.61
C VAL A 288 -0.69 -12.63 -6.31
N ASN A 289 0.39 -13.25 -5.82
CA ASN A 289 1.70 -13.17 -6.45
C ASN A 289 1.68 -13.71 -7.89
N SER A 290 1.05 -14.87 -8.12
CA SER A 290 0.92 -15.45 -9.48
C SER A 290 0.18 -14.48 -10.40
N MET A 291 -0.99 -13.98 -10.01
CA MET A 291 -1.76 -13.05 -10.85
C MET A 291 -1.02 -11.74 -11.14
N VAL A 292 -0.32 -11.19 -10.14
CA VAL A 292 0.52 -9.99 -10.31
C VAL A 292 1.66 -10.26 -11.28
N LEU A 293 2.39 -11.37 -11.12
CA LEU A 293 3.51 -11.73 -11.99
C LEU A 293 3.04 -12.02 -13.41
N ASP A 294 1.97 -12.80 -13.58
CA ASP A 294 1.38 -13.07 -14.89
C ASP A 294 1.01 -11.75 -15.60
N PHE A 295 0.34 -10.84 -14.91
CA PHE A 295 0.01 -9.52 -15.48
C PHE A 295 1.25 -8.71 -15.83
N LEU A 296 2.27 -8.68 -14.97
CA LEU A 296 3.51 -7.93 -15.19
C LEU A 296 4.33 -8.48 -16.36
N MET A 297 4.29 -9.79 -16.60
CA MET A 297 5.02 -10.49 -17.67
C MET A 297 4.32 -10.45 -19.03
N LEU A 298 3.02 -10.16 -19.08
CA LEU A 298 2.33 -9.96 -20.36
C LEU A 298 2.98 -8.84 -21.16
N ASP A 299 3.16 -9.06 -22.46
CA ASP A 299 3.56 -8.00 -23.36
C ASP A 299 2.47 -6.93 -23.42
N ASP A 300 2.88 -5.66 -23.43
CA ASP A 300 1.93 -4.57 -23.64
C ASP A 300 1.32 -4.70 -25.04
N PRO A 301 0.01 -4.39 -25.22
CA PRO A 301 -0.57 -4.36 -26.56
C PRO A 301 0.28 -3.48 -27.45
N LYS A 302 0.73 -4.03 -28.57
CA LYS A 302 1.43 -3.21 -29.60
C LYS A 302 0.40 -2.24 -30.15
N ASP A 303 0.66 -0.93 -30.01
CA ASP A 303 -0.08 0.14 -30.69
C ASP A 303 -0.18 -0.07 -32.21
#